data_26aff6e85c8d1d7f0572e5696abaf98c
#
_entry.id   26aff6e85c8d1d7f0572e5696abaf98c
#
_cell.length_a   1.000
_cell.length_b   1.000
_cell.length_c   1.000
_cell.angle_alpha   90.00
_cell.angle_beta   90.00
_cell.angle_gamma   90.00
#
_symmetry.space_group_name_H-M   'P 1'
#
loop_
_entity.id
_entity.type
_entity.pdbx_description
1 polymer ?
#
loop_
_entity_poly.entity_id
_entity_poly.type
_entity_poly.pdbx_seq_one_letter_code
_entity_poly.pdbx_strand_id
1 'polypeptide(L)'
;LLAAGYAPIYAETSLDDPRMSQVRAVIKIILNSNEPRGAIAHDRYWNVVMANAAFVRFLTLILGSAPSNLVPLQLATPPLLNLLHLLFDPNSLRRVIVNWEACAKALLNDAYRRLAWARDDMLKALIADILKYPGVPARWREPELEAPQALILPMELKLDGKMARMFSTVTTVATPHAVTLQELHIEVFYPADAETEAMLQAYEEHAKAVFGEAQSAR
;
A
#
# COMPACT_ATOMS: atom_id res chain seq x y z
N LEU A 1 -34.55 -7.75 -7.35
CA LEU A 1 -33.79 -6.56 -6.94
C LEU A 1 -32.63 -6.30 -7.90
N LEU A 2 -31.80 -7.32 -8.25
CA LEU A 2 -30.73 -7.20 -9.26
C LEU A 2 -31.25 -6.77 -10.64
N ALA A 3 -32.43 -7.30 -11.05
CA ALA A 3 -33.09 -6.92 -12.30
C ALA A 3 -33.65 -5.48 -12.30
N ALA A 4 -33.73 -4.83 -11.14
CA ALA A 4 -34.16 -3.44 -10.97
C ALA A 4 -32.98 -2.46 -10.79
N GLY A 5 -31.73 -2.90 -11.00
CA GLY A 5 -30.54 -2.06 -10.86
C GLY A 5 -30.14 -1.72 -9.42
N TYR A 6 -30.75 -2.35 -8.41
CA TYR A 6 -30.34 -2.19 -7.02
C TYR A 6 -29.24 -3.20 -6.70
N ALA A 7 -28.01 -2.75 -6.57
CA ALA A 7 -26.97 -3.54 -5.94
C ALA A 7 -27.38 -3.84 -4.48
N PRO A 8 -27.25 -5.08 -3.98
CA PRO A 8 -27.52 -5.37 -2.58
C PRO A 8 -26.57 -4.51 -1.72
N ILE A 9 -27.15 -3.70 -0.84
CA ILE A 9 -26.39 -2.95 0.15
C ILE A 9 -26.01 -3.97 1.25
N TYR A 10 -24.82 -4.56 1.12
CA TYR A 10 -24.25 -5.36 2.19
C TYR A 10 -23.64 -4.40 3.22
N ALA A 11 -23.92 -4.61 4.50
CA ALA A 11 -23.28 -3.85 5.56
C ALA A 11 -21.77 -4.08 5.52
N GLU A 12 -21.00 -3.00 5.45
CA GLU A 12 -19.55 -3.04 5.61
C GLU A 12 -19.25 -3.55 7.03
N THR A 13 -18.62 -4.73 7.11
CA THR A 13 -18.21 -5.30 8.39
C THR A 13 -16.74 -4.95 8.61
N SER A 14 -16.44 -4.22 9.68
CA SER A 14 -15.06 -3.90 10.04
C SER A 14 -14.22 -5.17 10.21
N LEU A 15 -12.94 -5.11 9.83
CA LEU A 15 -12.00 -6.21 10.10
C LEU A 15 -11.83 -6.48 11.61
N ASP A 16 -12.13 -5.53 12.50
CA ASP A 16 -12.10 -5.72 13.95
C ASP A 16 -13.24 -6.60 14.46
N ASP A 17 -14.31 -6.74 13.69
CA ASP A 17 -15.46 -7.56 14.08
C ASP A 17 -15.00 -9.01 14.39
N PRO A 18 -15.45 -9.62 15.49
CA PRO A 18 -15.13 -11.02 15.83
C PRO A 18 -15.43 -12.00 14.70
N ARG A 19 -16.48 -11.76 13.91
CA ARG A 19 -16.87 -12.59 12.75
C ARG A 19 -15.80 -12.63 11.66
N MET A 20 -14.93 -11.61 11.60
CA MET A 20 -13.84 -11.51 10.63
C MET A 20 -12.54 -12.19 11.10
N SER A 21 -12.56 -12.92 12.21
CA SER A 21 -11.37 -13.59 12.78
C SER A 21 -10.70 -14.56 11.82
N GLN A 22 -11.47 -15.35 11.07
CA GLN A 22 -10.93 -16.27 10.07
C GLN A 22 -10.29 -15.52 8.89
N VAL A 23 -10.91 -14.42 8.46
CA VAL A 23 -10.37 -13.57 7.41
C VAL A 23 -9.03 -12.97 7.82
N ARG A 24 -8.95 -12.43 9.05
CA ARG A 24 -7.68 -11.93 9.60
C ARG A 24 -6.61 -13.02 9.65
N ALA A 25 -6.98 -14.26 10.03
CA ALA A 25 -6.04 -15.38 10.05
C ALA A 25 -5.50 -15.69 8.65
N VAL A 26 -6.35 -15.71 7.63
CA VAL A 26 -5.95 -15.92 6.23
C VAL A 26 -5.04 -14.79 5.74
N ILE A 27 -5.39 -13.53 6.00
CA ILE A 27 -4.54 -12.38 5.65
C ILE A 27 -3.15 -12.53 6.27
N LYS A 28 -3.08 -12.86 7.57
CA LYS A 28 -1.80 -13.08 8.26
C LYS A 28 -0.95 -14.17 7.59
N ILE A 29 -1.56 -15.29 7.21
CA ILE A 29 -0.87 -16.37 6.52
C ILE A 29 -0.31 -15.87 5.18
N ILE A 30 -1.13 -15.16 4.38
CA ILE A 30 -0.71 -14.64 3.08
C ILE A 30 0.44 -13.63 3.24
N LEU A 31 0.30 -12.67 4.15
CA LEU A 31 1.33 -11.66 4.37
C LEU A 31 2.64 -12.30 4.86
N ASN A 32 2.56 -13.23 5.81
CA ASN A 32 3.74 -13.89 6.37
C ASN A 32 4.45 -14.82 5.35
N SER A 33 3.70 -15.47 4.47
CA SER A 33 4.27 -16.34 3.44
C SER A 33 5.08 -15.59 2.38
N ASN A 34 4.96 -14.27 2.32
CA ASN A 34 5.71 -13.43 1.40
C ASN A 34 7.06 -12.95 1.97
N GLU A 35 7.36 -13.20 3.25
CA GLU A 35 8.68 -12.88 3.79
C GLU A 35 9.81 -13.55 2.94
N PRO A 36 10.92 -12.89 2.65
CA PRO A 36 11.33 -11.56 3.13
C PRO A 36 10.85 -10.38 2.26
N ARG A 37 9.88 -10.56 1.36
CA ARG A 37 9.32 -9.47 0.56
C ARG A 37 8.30 -8.69 1.37
N GLY A 38 8.30 -7.37 1.22
CA GLY A 38 7.29 -6.50 1.82
C GLY A 38 5.90 -6.86 1.28
N ALA A 39 4.94 -7.05 2.18
CA ALA A 39 3.55 -7.32 1.84
C ALA A 39 2.60 -6.60 2.80
N ILE A 40 1.52 -6.06 2.24
CA ILE A 40 0.50 -5.31 2.98
C ILE A 40 -0.90 -5.76 2.58
N ALA A 41 -1.84 -5.56 3.49
CA ALA A 41 -3.27 -5.50 3.18
C ALA A 41 -3.73 -4.06 3.34
N HIS A 42 -4.45 -3.53 2.34
CA HIS A 42 -4.99 -2.18 2.36
C HIS A 42 -6.44 -2.17 1.86
N ASP A 43 -7.19 -1.16 2.27
CA ASP A 43 -8.56 -0.94 1.80
C ASP A 43 -8.60 -0.24 0.43
N ARG A 44 -9.81 0.02 -0.06
CA ARG A 44 -10.05 0.72 -1.33
C ARG A 44 -9.52 2.16 -1.37
N TYR A 45 -9.26 2.75 -0.20
CA TYR A 45 -8.70 4.10 -0.04
C TYR A 45 -7.18 4.09 0.18
N TRP A 46 -6.52 2.94 -0.03
CA TRP A 46 -5.09 2.74 0.23
C TRP A 46 -4.67 2.90 1.70
N ASN A 47 -5.59 2.77 2.65
CA ASN A 47 -5.23 2.70 4.05
C ASN A 47 -4.69 1.32 4.39
N VAL A 48 -3.47 1.26 4.90
CA VAL A 48 -2.83 0.00 5.30
C VAL A 48 -3.50 -0.51 6.56
N VAL A 49 -4.13 -1.66 6.48
CA VAL A 49 -4.84 -2.31 7.61
C VAL A 49 -3.99 -3.38 8.28
N MET A 50 -3.05 -3.98 7.55
CA MET A 50 -2.10 -4.95 8.08
C MET A 50 -0.85 -5.02 7.19
N ALA A 51 0.31 -5.31 7.77
CA ALA A 51 1.56 -5.48 7.05
C ALA A 51 2.38 -6.64 7.62
N ASN A 52 3.29 -7.21 6.81
CA ASN A 52 4.30 -8.12 7.32
C ASN A 52 5.51 -7.37 7.89
N ALA A 53 6.42 -8.12 8.50
CA ALA A 53 7.58 -7.51 9.17
C ALA A 53 8.56 -6.88 8.16
N ALA A 54 8.73 -7.45 6.97
CA ALA A 54 9.60 -6.90 5.94
C ALA A 54 9.13 -5.50 5.49
N PHE A 55 7.83 -5.29 5.30
CA PHE A 55 7.31 -3.97 4.94
C PHE A 55 7.53 -2.94 6.06
N VAL A 56 7.29 -3.32 7.32
CA VAL A 56 7.51 -2.42 8.46
C VAL A 56 8.99 -2.05 8.59
N ARG A 57 9.91 -3.00 8.42
CA ARG A 57 11.36 -2.75 8.41
C ARG A 57 11.77 -1.81 7.27
N PHE A 58 11.24 -2.05 6.06
CA PHE A 58 11.48 -1.19 4.91
C PHE A 58 11.04 0.26 5.16
N LEU A 59 9.82 0.45 5.69
CA LEU A 59 9.35 1.79 6.07
C LEU A 59 10.23 2.41 7.16
N THR A 60 10.64 1.63 8.15
CA THR A 60 11.52 2.11 9.23
C THR A 60 12.83 2.62 8.67
N LEU A 61 13.43 1.91 7.71
CA LEU A 61 14.64 2.33 7.03
C LEU A 61 14.46 3.69 6.33
N ILE A 62 13.35 3.87 5.63
CA ILE A 62 13.09 5.10 4.87
C ILE A 62 12.70 6.26 5.80
N LEU A 63 11.83 6.03 6.76
CA LEU A 63 11.28 7.08 7.62
C LEU A 63 12.19 7.41 8.81
N GLY A 64 13.17 6.55 9.11
CA GLY A 64 14.07 6.68 10.27
C GLY A 64 13.46 6.19 11.59
N SER A 65 12.19 5.78 11.59
CA SER A 65 11.50 5.20 12.75
C SER A 65 10.34 4.30 12.30
N ALA A 66 10.05 3.27 13.09
CA ALA A 66 8.89 2.41 12.82
C ALA A 66 7.59 3.20 13.02
N PRO A 67 6.60 3.06 12.12
CA PRO A 67 5.28 3.62 12.34
C PRO A 67 4.64 2.98 13.59
N SER A 68 4.32 3.79 14.59
CA SER A 68 3.81 3.32 15.88
C SER A 68 2.44 2.62 15.80
N ASN A 69 1.70 2.91 14.74
CA ASN A 69 0.36 2.39 14.48
C ASN A 69 0.35 1.16 13.55
N LEU A 70 1.51 0.64 13.17
CA LEU A 70 1.65 -0.50 12.28
C LEU A 70 2.59 -1.56 12.88
N VAL A 71 2.01 -2.49 13.63
CA VAL A 71 2.73 -3.65 14.19
C VAL A 71 2.62 -4.82 13.22
N PRO A 72 3.74 -5.52 12.91
CA PRO A 72 3.71 -6.64 11.97
C PRO A 72 2.64 -7.68 12.30
N LEU A 73 1.86 -8.07 11.30
CA LEU A 73 0.80 -9.08 11.37
C LEU A 73 -0.30 -8.79 12.41
N GLN A 74 -0.45 -7.53 12.85
CA GLN A 74 -1.57 -7.06 13.65
C GLN A 74 -2.40 -6.07 12.84
N LEU A 75 -3.66 -5.87 13.24
CA LEU A 75 -4.46 -4.79 12.66
C LEU A 75 -3.82 -3.44 13.03
N ALA A 76 -3.68 -2.58 12.04
CA ALA A 76 -3.19 -1.22 12.27
C ALA A 76 -4.19 -0.42 13.10
N THR A 77 -3.68 0.45 13.96
CA THR A 77 -4.52 1.34 14.78
C THR A 77 -4.65 2.71 14.11
N PRO A 78 -5.81 3.37 14.19
CA PRO A 78 -5.98 4.72 13.65
C PRO A 78 -5.05 5.76 14.34
N PRO A 79 -4.60 6.79 13.58
CA PRO A 79 -4.83 7.02 12.16
C PRO A 79 -4.08 6.00 11.29
N LEU A 80 -4.76 5.43 10.28
CA LEU A 80 -4.14 4.43 9.42
C LEU A 80 -3.09 5.08 8.51
N LEU A 81 -2.00 4.34 8.26
CA LEU A 81 -1.02 4.71 7.26
C LEU A 81 -1.66 4.63 5.87
N ASN A 82 -1.59 5.69 5.09
CA ASN A 82 -2.16 5.75 3.75
C ASN A 82 -1.06 5.78 2.69
N LEU A 83 -1.11 4.86 1.72
CA LEU A 83 -0.09 4.74 0.68
C LEU A 83 -0.01 5.96 -0.24
N LEU A 84 -1.15 6.62 -0.54
CA LEU A 84 -1.13 7.83 -1.35
C LEU A 84 -0.42 8.96 -0.61
N HIS A 85 -0.71 9.15 0.68
CA HIS A 85 0.01 10.14 1.47
C HIS A 85 1.50 9.84 1.55
N LEU A 86 1.90 8.58 1.76
CA LEU A 86 3.33 8.18 1.73
C LEU A 86 4.00 8.52 0.40
N LEU A 87 3.29 8.30 -0.71
CA LEU A 87 3.82 8.55 -2.06
C LEU A 87 3.89 10.05 -2.40
N PHE A 88 2.95 10.86 -1.90
CA PHE A 88 2.84 12.28 -2.27
C PHE A 88 3.57 13.23 -1.29
N ASP A 89 3.77 12.83 -0.03
CA ASP A 89 4.47 13.63 0.96
C ASP A 89 5.98 13.67 0.67
N PRO A 90 6.56 14.87 0.43
CA PRO A 90 7.99 15.04 0.17
C PRO A 90 8.88 14.60 1.34
N ASN A 91 8.34 14.49 2.56
CA ASN A 91 9.08 14.02 3.74
C ASN A 91 8.97 12.51 3.97
N SER A 92 8.29 11.79 3.09
CA SER A 92 8.04 10.35 3.20
C SER A 92 8.70 9.55 2.07
N LEU A 93 8.04 8.52 1.53
CA LEU A 93 8.56 7.68 0.44
C LEU A 93 8.97 8.48 -0.80
N ARG A 94 8.26 9.57 -1.10
CA ARG A 94 8.54 10.44 -2.24
C ARG A 94 10.00 10.85 -2.34
N ARG A 95 10.68 11.08 -1.21
CA ARG A 95 12.07 11.57 -1.18
C ARG A 95 13.09 10.59 -1.77
N VAL A 96 12.74 9.29 -1.79
CA VAL A 96 13.63 8.22 -2.29
C VAL A 96 13.20 7.70 -3.66
N ILE A 97 12.03 8.09 -4.18
CA ILE A 97 11.50 7.64 -5.46
C ILE A 97 12.02 8.55 -6.58
N VAL A 98 12.84 7.99 -7.46
CA VAL A 98 13.49 8.74 -8.56
C VAL A 98 12.50 9.07 -9.67
N ASN A 99 11.66 8.12 -10.05
CA ASN A 99 10.61 8.29 -11.06
C ASN A 99 9.24 8.64 -10.44
N TRP A 100 9.25 9.45 -9.38
CA TRP A 100 8.06 9.78 -8.58
C TRP A 100 6.89 10.29 -9.42
N GLU A 101 7.13 11.20 -10.37
CA GLU A 101 6.02 11.77 -11.17
C GLU A 101 5.27 10.69 -11.94
N ALA A 102 5.98 9.72 -12.51
CA ALA A 102 5.37 8.63 -13.26
C ALA A 102 4.53 7.73 -12.33
N CYS A 103 5.08 7.33 -11.19
CA CYS A 103 4.41 6.48 -10.21
C CYS A 103 3.18 7.18 -9.60
N ALA A 104 3.35 8.42 -9.15
CA ALA A 104 2.29 9.21 -8.53
C ALA A 104 1.15 9.50 -9.52
N LYS A 105 1.46 9.85 -10.77
CA LYS A 105 0.48 10.10 -11.80
C LYS A 105 -0.31 8.83 -12.16
N ALA A 106 0.37 7.68 -12.27
CA ALA A 106 -0.29 6.41 -12.56
C ALA A 106 -1.31 6.04 -11.47
N LEU A 107 -0.92 6.17 -10.20
CA LEU A 107 -1.80 5.86 -9.06
C LEU A 107 -2.94 6.87 -8.93
N LEU A 108 -2.67 8.14 -9.17
CA LEU A 108 -3.70 9.19 -9.19
C LEU A 108 -4.73 8.96 -10.31
N ASN A 109 -4.28 8.57 -11.50
CA ASN A 109 -5.18 8.24 -12.61
C ASN A 109 -6.05 7.00 -12.29
N ASP A 110 -5.51 6.02 -11.55
CA ASP A 110 -6.32 4.90 -11.06
C ASP A 110 -7.40 5.38 -10.07
N ALA A 111 -7.04 6.26 -9.14
CA ALA A 111 -8.00 6.88 -8.21
C ALA A 111 -9.10 7.66 -8.95
N TYR A 112 -8.75 8.43 -9.97
CA TYR A 112 -9.74 9.15 -10.79
C TYR A 112 -10.65 8.20 -11.57
N ARG A 113 -10.12 7.12 -12.13
CA ARG A 113 -10.96 6.11 -12.81
C ARG A 113 -11.96 5.49 -11.84
N ARG A 114 -11.54 5.10 -10.64
CA ARG A 114 -12.45 4.59 -9.60
C ARG A 114 -13.53 5.60 -9.26
N LEU A 115 -13.16 6.88 -9.08
CA LEU A 115 -14.11 7.96 -8.81
C LEU A 115 -15.10 8.18 -9.95
N ALA A 116 -14.70 8.00 -11.21
CA ALA A 116 -15.59 8.13 -12.37
C ALA A 116 -16.69 7.05 -12.43
N TRP A 117 -16.41 5.84 -11.86
CA TRP A 117 -17.38 4.74 -11.82
C TRP A 117 -18.33 4.79 -10.63
N ALA A 118 -17.90 5.38 -9.52
CA ALA A 118 -18.67 5.45 -8.29
C ALA A 118 -18.63 6.86 -7.69
N ARG A 119 -19.78 7.36 -7.24
CA ARG A 119 -19.80 8.58 -6.42
C ARG A 119 -19.28 8.25 -5.03
N ASP A 120 -18.02 8.59 -4.77
CA ASP A 120 -17.33 8.31 -3.52
C ASP A 120 -16.71 9.60 -2.97
N ASP A 121 -17.40 10.19 -2.00
CA ASP A 121 -16.97 11.47 -1.41
C ASP A 121 -15.68 11.32 -0.60
N MET A 122 -15.41 10.15 -0.01
CA MET A 122 -14.16 9.90 0.72
C MET A 122 -12.97 9.83 -0.25
N LEU A 123 -13.12 9.12 -1.37
CA LEU A 123 -12.09 9.05 -2.41
C LEU A 123 -11.85 10.44 -3.01
N LYS A 124 -12.92 11.20 -3.25
CA LYS A 124 -12.82 12.59 -3.73
C LYS A 124 -12.07 13.49 -2.76
N ALA A 125 -12.34 13.38 -1.47
CA ALA A 125 -11.62 14.11 -0.42
C ALA A 125 -10.14 13.73 -0.37
N LEU A 126 -9.83 12.42 -0.42
CA LEU A 126 -8.46 11.92 -0.45
C LEU A 126 -7.67 12.47 -1.66
N ILE A 127 -8.26 12.42 -2.86
CA ILE A 127 -7.64 13.02 -4.06
C ILE A 127 -7.40 14.51 -3.86
N ALA A 128 -8.37 15.25 -3.33
CA ALA A 128 -8.22 16.69 -3.07
C ALA A 128 -7.09 16.97 -2.06
N ASP A 129 -6.88 16.09 -1.08
CA ASP A 129 -5.82 16.24 -0.08
C ASP A 129 -4.43 15.97 -0.64
N ILE A 130 -4.24 14.89 -1.39
CA ILE A 130 -2.93 14.58 -1.98
C ILE A 130 -2.50 15.62 -3.02
N LEU A 131 -3.44 16.26 -3.72
CA LEU A 131 -3.16 17.35 -4.67
C LEU A 131 -2.71 18.66 -4.02
N LYS A 132 -2.77 18.78 -2.69
CA LYS A 132 -2.26 19.95 -1.94
C LYS A 132 -0.78 19.82 -1.61
N TYR A 133 -0.18 18.65 -1.73
CA TYR A 133 1.23 18.46 -1.41
C TYR A 133 2.14 19.33 -2.30
N PRO A 134 3.25 19.86 -1.74
CA PRO A 134 4.19 20.68 -2.48
C PRO A 134 4.76 19.96 -3.71
N GLY A 135 4.86 20.70 -4.83
CA GLY A 135 5.45 20.18 -6.06
C GLY A 135 4.56 19.20 -6.83
N VAL A 136 3.29 19.02 -6.45
CA VAL A 136 2.30 18.32 -7.27
C VAL A 136 1.87 19.25 -8.41
N PRO A 137 2.01 18.84 -9.69
CA PRO A 137 1.67 19.69 -10.83
C PRO A 137 0.17 20.07 -10.85
N ALA A 138 -0.13 21.35 -11.06
CA ALA A 138 -1.52 21.85 -11.08
C ALA A 138 -2.39 21.15 -12.13
N ARG A 139 -1.79 20.75 -13.28
CA ARG A 139 -2.48 19.99 -14.35
C ARG A 139 -3.01 18.63 -13.90
N TRP A 140 -2.51 18.05 -12.80
CA TRP A 140 -2.97 16.76 -12.28
C TRP A 140 -4.35 16.84 -11.62
N ARG A 141 -4.93 18.04 -11.47
CA ARG A 141 -6.33 18.22 -11.08
C ARG A 141 -7.31 17.83 -12.18
N GLU A 142 -6.83 17.73 -13.41
CA GLU A 142 -7.61 17.31 -14.56
C GLU A 142 -7.31 15.83 -14.84
N PRO A 143 -8.30 14.92 -14.71
CA PRO A 143 -8.08 13.50 -14.90
C PRO A 143 -7.76 13.15 -16.37
N GLU A 144 -6.72 12.37 -16.59
CA GLU A 144 -6.39 11.80 -17.90
C GLU A 144 -6.90 10.35 -17.98
N LEU A 145 -8.21 10.17 -18.11
CA LEU A 145 -8.86 8.85 -18.03
C LEU A 145 -8.52 7.95 -19.23
N GLU A 146 -8.21 8.53 -20.39
CA GLU A 146 -7.88 7.81 -21.63
C GLU A 146 -6.36 7.53 -21.76
N ALA A 147 -5.53 8.01 -20.83
CA ALA A 147 -4.10 7.76 -20.91
C ALA A 147 -3.80 6.26 -20.86
N PRO A 148 -2.93 5.73 -21.75
CA PRO A 148 -2.53 4.33 -21.69
C PRO A 148 -1.95 3.99 -20.34
N GLN A 149 -2.41 2.88 -19.74
CA GLN A 149 -1.77 2.35 -18.54
C GLN A 149 -0.53 1.56 -18.95
N ALA A 150 0.59 1.84 -18.30
CA ALA A 150 1.69 0.91 -18.32
C ALA A 150 1.24 -0.38 -17.62
N LEU A 151 1.42 -1.52 -18.27
CA LEU A 151 1.07 -2.83 -17.70
C LEU A 151 1.85 -3.10 -16.41
N ILE A 152 3.10 -2.64 -16.36
CA ILE A 152 3.97 -2.67 -15.19
C ILE A 152 4.74 -1.34 -15.20
N LEU A 153 4.68 -0.61 -14.10
CA LEU A 153 5.49 0.58 -13.88
C LEU A 153 6.39 0.33 -12.67
N PRO A 154 7.67 -0.02 -12.89
CA PRO A 154 8.60 -0.19 -11.78
C PRO A 154 8.80 1.12 -11.02
N MET A 155 8.77 1.05 -9.71
CA MET A 155 9.18 2.15 -8.83
C MET A 155 10.71 2.11 -8.71
N GLU A 156 11.38 3.20 -9.07
CA GLU A 156 12.83 3.35 -8.95
C GLU A 156 13.16 4.09 -7.66
N LEU A 157 13.86 3.41 -6.75
CA LEU A 157 14.23 3.94 -5.44
C LEU A 157 15.73 4.20 -5.38
N LYS A 158 16.13 5.32 -4.77
CA LYS A 158 17.52 5.59 -4.43
C LYS A 158 17.71 5.45 -2.92
N LEU A 159 18.34 4.36 -2.50
CA LEU A 159 18.58 4.01 -1.10
C LEU A 159 20.09 3.96 -0.86
N ASP A 160 20.63 4.81 0.02
CA ASP A 160 22.04 4.92 0.35
C ASP A 160 22.97 5.00 -0.89
N GLY A 161 22.51 5.78 -1.89
CA GLY A 161 23.25 5.97 -3.14
C GLY A 161 23.11 4.85 -4.17
N LYS A 162 22.51 3.73 -3.84
CA LYS A 162 22.22 2.61 -4.74
C LYS A 162 20.81 2.73 -5.33
N MET A 163 20.66 2.19 -6.54
CA MET A 163 19.35 2.13 -7.21
C MET A 163 18.69 0.79 -6.94
N ALA A 164 17.41 0.83 -6.55
CA ALA A 164 16.54 -0.34 -6.48
C ALA A 164 15.36 -0.13 -7.41
N ARG A 165 14.97 -1.17 -8.13
CA ARG A 165 13.79 -1.21 -8.97
C ARG A 165 12.81 -2.22 -8.42
N MET A 166 11.61 -1.77 -8.13
CA MET A 166 10.57 -2.62 -7.55
C MET A 166 9.29 -2.50 -8.34
N PHE A 167 8.53 -3.57 -8.40
CA PHE A 167 7.15 -3.55 -8.84
C PHE A 167 6.27 -4.21 -7.79
N SER A 168 4.97 -3.93 -7.82
CA SER A 168 4.02 -4.61 -6.95
C SER A 168 3.00 -5.41 -7.75
N THR A 169 2.44 -6.41 -7.08
CA THR A 169 1.25 -7.11 -7.54
C THR A 169 0.14 -6.92 -6.53
N VAL A 170 -1.08 -6.71 -7.03
CA VAL A 170 -2.27 -6.56 -6.19
C VAL A 170 -3.19 -7.75 -6.41
N THR A 171 -3.56 -8.40 -5.31
CA THR A 171 -4.50 -9.52 -5.29
C THR A 171 -5.68 -9.15 -4.41
N THR A 172 -6.89 -9.47 -4.84
CA THR A 172 -8.11 -9.30 -4.04
C THR A 172 -8.45 -10.59 -3.31
N VAL A 173 -8.89 -10.48 -2.05
CA VAL A 173 -9.42 -11.63 -1.31
C VAL A 173 -10.88 -11.80 -1.72
N ALA A 174 -11.13 -12.71 -2.69
CA ALA A 174 -12.46 -12.95 -3.19
C ALA A 174 -13.23 -13.93 -2.29
N THR A 175 -14.28 -13.43 -1.63
CA THR A 175 -15.36 -14.30 -1.12
C THR A 175 -16.69 -13.85 -1.76
N PRO A 176 -17.56 -14.78 -2.21
CA PRO A 176 -18.77 -14.43 -2.97
C PRO A 176 -19.80 -13.59 -2.21
N HIS A 177 -19.66 -13.41 -0.90
CA HIS A 177 -20.72 -12.90 -0.03
C HIS A 177 -20.36 -11.74 0.89
N ALA A 178 -19.14 -11.20 0.86
CA ALA A 178 -18.76 -10.08 1.72
C ALA A 178 -18.15 -8.93 0.92
N VAL A 179 -18.88 -7.82 0.77
CA VAL A 179 -18.40 -6.61 0.07
C VAL A 179 -17.13 -6.06 0.69
N THR A 180 -17.01 -6.11 2.02
CA THR A 180 -15.82 -5.68 2.75
C THR A 180 -14.54 -6.41 2.31
N LEU A 181 -14.66 -7.67 1.89
CA LEU A 181 -13.51 -8.46 1.42
C LEU A 181 -13.16 -8.19 -0.04
N GLN A 182 -14.14 -7.80 -0.87
CA GLN A 182 -13.89 -7.42 -2.26
C GLN A 182 -13.13 -6.08 -2.37
N GLU A 183 -13.16 -5.28 -1.31
CA GLU A 183 -12.49 -3.99 -1.20
C GLU A 183 -11.12 -4.08 -0.50
N LEU A 184 -10.76 -5.28 -0.02
CA LEU A 184 -9.47 -5.53 0.60
C LEU A 184 -8.48 -6.05 -0.45
N HIS A 185 -7.39 -5.33 -0.59
CA HIS A 185 -6.32 -5.64 -1.51
C HIS A 185 -5.09 -6.13 -0.74
N ILE A 186 -4.45 -7.18 -1.24
CA ILE A 186 -3.13 -7.62 -0.78
C ILE A 186 -2.13 -7.20 -1.83
N GLU A 187 -1.20 -6.35 -1.45
CA GLU A 187 -0.12 -5.87 -2.30
C GLU A 187 1.20 -6.45 -1.83
N VAL A 188 1.95 -7.03 -2.77
CA VAL A 188 3.27 -7.62 -2.52
C VAL A 188 4.29 -6.94 -3.42
N PHE A 189 5.42 -6.53 -2.82
CA PHE A 189 6.48 -5.79 -3.50
C PHE A 189 7.62 -6.73 -3.89
N TYR A 190 7.99 -6.70 -5.17
CA TYR A 190 8.99 -7.57 -5.76
C TYR A 190 10.17 -6.75 -6.30
N PRO A 191 11.41 -7.24 -6.17
CA PRO A 191 12.53 -6.71 -6.93
C PRO A 191 12.31 -6.95 -8.42
N ALA A 192 12.63 -5.95 -9.25
CA ALA A 192 12.49 -6.06 -10.70
C ALA A 192 13.74 -6.66 -11.37
N ASP A 193 14.86 -6.77 -10.65
CA ASP A 193 16.12 -7.33 -11.12
C ASP A 193 16.92 -7.98 -9.97
N ALA A 194 17.92 -8.78 -10.35
CA ALA A 194 18.75 -9.52 -9.40
C ALA A 194 19.62 -8.61 -8.52
N GLU A 195 20.01 -7.43 -9.00
CA GLU A 195 20.79 -6.47 -8.21
C GLU A 195 19.94 -5.89 -7.08
N THR A 196 18.69 -5.53 -7.37
CA THR A 196 17.72 -5.10 -6.38
C THR A 196 17.41 -6.20 -5.38
N GLU A 197 17.26 -7.45 -5.84
CA GLU A 197 17.00 -8.60 -4.96
C GLU A 197 18.15 -8.80 -3.97
N ALA A 198 19.40 -8.82 -4.44
CA ALA A 198 20.57 -8.95 -3.59
C ALA A 198 20.70 -7.80 -2.59
N MET A 199 20.41 -6.57 -3.02
CA MET A 199 20.42 -5.39 -2.15
C MET A 199 19.37 -5.50 -1.04
N LEU A 200 18.13 -5.88 -1.36
CA LEU A 200 17.05 -6.01 -0.38
C LEU A 200 17.32 -7.15 0.60
N GLN A 201 17.92 -8.25 0.16
CA GLN A 201 18.35 -9.33 1.06
C GLN A 201 19.40 -8.85 2.06
N ALA A 202 20.41 -8.10 1.60
CA ALA A 202 21.42 -7.53 2.49
C ALA A 202 20.83 -6.54 3.51
N TYR A 203 19.86 -5.71 3.11
CA TYR A 203 19.13 -4.83 4.02
C TYR A 203 18.33 -5.62 5.05
N GLU A 204 17.66 -6.68 4.63
CA GLU A 204 16.86 -7.53 5.51
C GLU A 204 17.72 -8.25 6.56
N GLU A 205 18.87 -8.77 6.17
CA GLU A 205 19.83 -9.38 7.10
C GLU A 205 20.35 -8.37 8.12
N HIS A 206 20.75 -7.18 7.65
CA HIS A 206 21.19 -6.09 8.54
C HIS A 206 20.08 -5.65 9.50
N ALA A 207 18.87 -5.48 9.01
CA ALA A 207 17.73 -5.09 9.83
C ALA A 207 17.39 -6.16 10.90
N LYS A 208 17.44 -7.44 10.54
CA LYS A 208 17.25 -8.53 11.53
C LYS A 208 18.33 -8.53 12.61
N ALA A 209 19.59 -8.28 12.26
CA ALA A 209 20.66 -8.19 13.22
C ALA A 209 20.43 -7.04 14.23
N VAL A 210 20.11 -5.85 13.73
CA VAL A 210 19.88 -4.65 14.56
C VAL A 210 18.63 -4.78 15.44
N PHE A 211 17.51 -5.24 14.87
CA PHE A 211 16.24 -5.35 15.59
C PHE A 211 16.13 -6.63 16.44
N GLY A 212 16.84 -7.70 16.08
CA GLY A 212 16.93 -8.93 16.88
C GLY A 212 17.66 -8.74 18.19
N GLU A 213 18.74 -7.96 18.19
CA GLU A 213 19.49 -7.62 19.40
C GLU A 213 18.67 -6.76 20.37
N ALA A 214 17.83 -5.83 19.85
CA ALA A 214 16.97 -4.99 20.68
C ALA A 214 15.84 -5.75 21.41
N GLN A 215 15.41 -6.90 20.91
CA GLN A 215 14.42 -7.75 21.56
C GLN A 215 15.03 -8.70 22.58
N SER A 216 16.30 -9.06 22.45
CA SER A 216 17.02 -9.92 23.39
C SER A 216 17.51 -9.17 24.62
N ALA A 217 17.49 -7.84 24.59
CA ALA A 217 17.96 -6.95 25.66
C ALA A 217 16.83 -6.42 26.58
N ARG A 218 15.59 -6.90 26.41
CA ARG A 218 14.41 -6.61 27.23
C ARG A 218 13.89 -7.87 27.93
#